data_5a74e0a9f56354caa67cd520efec34ab
#
_entry.id   5a74e0a9f56354caa67cd520efec34ab
#
_cell.length_a   1.000
_cell.length_b   1.000
_cell.length_c   1.000
_cell.angle_alpha   90.00
_cell.angle_beta   90.00
_cell.angle_gamma   90.00
#
_symmetry.space_group_name_H-M   'P 1'
#
loop_
_entity.id
_entity.type
_entity.pdbx_description
1 polymer ?
#
loop_
_entity_poly.entity_id
_entity_poly.type
_entity_poly.pdbx_seq_one_letter_code
_entity_poly.pdbx_strand_id
1 'polypeptide(L)'
;MKRSMMSPPLLMLFQVMLLVPHCFSWYIPEITARRITSKLFANQENAKQENADPSVWVTRESGGWDVAPPKHHAAIETLRWCNDFVLPLNLCPWAAASVQSDKGIQLYSVKKAEDMEAAVYDVTQLFHQSIVEKKVDPSVAISFILCEDLSWDFSDFYDWFCALEEDYWDDDNDLQSKVTLAPFHPGWKFQGDEPSLQFEKKSPYPTVTLVWTDVIDAAGEAVTSKIALQNEETLCGRSVQELDDMYKQNVYLQRSDDSS
;
A
#
# COMPACT_ATOMS: atom_id res chain seq x y z
N MET A 1 -4.66 -19.55 -39.24
CA MET A 1 -4.65 -19.26 -37.83
C MET A 1 -3.23 -18.86 -37.44
N LYS A 2 -2.94 -17.55 -37.36
CA LYS A 2 -1.63 -17.04 -36.92
C LYS A 2 -1.83 -16.58 -35.44
N ARG A 3 -1.21 -17.31 -34.51
CA ARG A 3 -1.08 -16.82 -33.11
C ARG A 3 -0.09 -15.66 -33.12
N SER A 4 -0.57 -14.49 -32.83
CA SER A 4 0.25 -13.33 -32.51
C SER A 4 0.85 -13.57 -31.13
N MET A 5 2.16 -13.67 -31.05
CA MET A 5 2.90 -13.61 -29.79
C MET A 5 2.91 -12.15 -29.34
N MET A 6 2.12 -11.83 -28.35
CA MET A 6 2.27 -10.57 -27.59
C MET A 6 3.39 -10.75 -26.59
N SER A 7 4.31 -9.82 -26.62
CA SER A 7 5.44 -9.73 -25.69
C SER A 7 4.94 -9.31 -24.30
N PRO A 8 5.43 -9.86 -23.21
CA PRO A 8 5.06 -9.49 -21.85
C PRO A 8 6.01 -8.39 -21.33
N PRO A 9 5.63 -7.10 -21.29
CA PRO A 9 6.48 -6.11 -20.64
C PRO A 9 6.08 -5.79 -19.19
N LEU A 10 4.96 -6.30 -18.66
CA LEU A 10 4.45 -5.86 -17.36
C LEU A 10 4.66 -6.85 -16.20
N LEU A 11 4.89 -8.11 -16.48
CA LEU A 11 5.16 -9.11 -15.42
C LEU A 11 6.50 -8.86 -14.68
N MET A 12 7.41 -8.07 -15.27
CA MET A 12 8.70 -7.75 -14.63
C MET A 12 8.64 -6.72 -13.51
N LEU A 13 7.66 -5.84 -13.48
CA LEU A 13 7.60 -4.78 -12.45
C LEU A 13 7.18 -5.31 -11.07
N PHE A 14 6.37 -6.36 -11.03
CA PHE A 14 5.97 -6.99 -9.77
C PHE A 14 6.99 -7.99 -9.25
N GLN A 15 7.77 -8.62 -10.11
CA GLN A 15 8.90 -9.47 -9.70
C GLN A 15 10.06 -8.69 -9.08
N VAL A 16 10.23 -7.41 -9.41
CA VAL A 16 11.27 -6.55 -8.78
C VAL A 16 10.95 -6.24 -7.31
N MET A 17 9.69 -6.31 -6.89
CA MET A 17 9.34 -6.25 -5.46
C MET A 17 9.49 -7.59 -4.71
N LEU A 18 9.68 -8.71 -5.42
CA LEU A 18 9.69 -10.05 -4.84
C LEU A 18 11.01 -10.83 -4.98
N LEU A 19 11.92 -10.44 -5.89
CA LEU A 19 13.15 -11.21 -6.14
C LEU A 19 14.30 -10.27 -6.53
N VAL A 20 15.21 -10.00 -5.63
CA VAL A 20 16.54 -9.53 -5.96
C VAL A 20 17.52 -10.70 -5.83
N PRO A 21 18.06 -11.22 -6.93
CA PRO A 21 19.44 -11.63 -6.95
C PRO A 21 20.24 -10.85 -7.98
N HIS A 22 21.19 -10.09 -7.50
CA HIS A 22 22.48 -9.72 -8.09
C HIS A 22 22.56 -9.19 -9.52
N CYS A 23 23.17 -7.97 -9.60
CA CYS A 23 23.92 -7.39 -10.70
C CYS A 23 23.15 -6.82 -11.88
N PHE A 24 23.03 -5.48 -11.91
CA PHE A 24 23.49 -4.72 -13.06
C PHE A 24 23.58 -3.22 -12.70
N SER A 25 24.80 -2.70 -12.76
CA SER A 25 25.12 -1.28 -12.67
C SER A 25 24.80 -0.59 -14.01
N TRP A 26 23.89 0.38 -14.01
CA TRP A 26 23.71 1.31 -15.13
C TRP A 26 23.79 2.76 -14.67
N TYR A 27 24.62 3.50 -15.35
CA TYR A 27 24.89 4.91 -15.16
C TYR A 27 23.71 5.76 -15.68
N ILE A 28 23.14 6.64 -14.85
CA ILE A 28 22.05 7.55 -15.20
C ILE A 28 22.45 9.00 -14.90
N PRO A 29 22.11 9.97 -15.76
CA PRO A 29 22.46 11.37 -15.53
C PRO A 29 21.74 11.94 -14.30
N GLU A 30 22.53 12.47 -13.40
CA GLU A 30 22.22 12.89 -12.01
C GLU A 30 21.23 14.06 -11.86
N ILE A 31 20.80 14.70 -12.94
CA ILE A 31 20.17 16.03 -12.85
C ILE A 31 18.64 15.98 -12.66
N THR A 32 17.96 14.94 -13.17
CA THR A 32 16.48 14.88 -13.13
C THR A 32 15.98 14.19 -11.86
N ALA A 33 16.69 13.17 -11.37
CA ALA A 33 16.35 12.44 -10.15
C ALA A 33 16.47 13.32 -8.88
N ARG A 34 17.47 14.21 -8.82
CA ARG A 34 17.67 15.11 -7.67
C ARG A 34 16.52 16.10 -7.44
N ARG A 35 15.77 16.46 -8.49
CA ARG A 35 14.68 17.46 -8.37
C ARG A 35 13.38 16.85 -7.82
N ILE A 36 13.14 15.59 -8.09
CA ILE A 36 11.95 14.88 -7.62
C ILE A 36 12.19 14.37 -6.19
N THR A 37 13.34 13.76 -5.93
CA THR A 37 13.71 13.27 -4.60
C THR A 37 13.88 14.40 -3.59
N SER A 38 14.47 15.56 -3.96
CA SER A 38 14.61 16.68 -3.04
C SER A 38 13.28 17.29 -2.62
N LYS A 39 12.26 17.28 -3.48
CA LYS A 39 10.90 17.70 -3.10
C LYS A 39 10.17 16.69 -2.21
N LEU A 40 10.36 15.39 -2.45
CA LEU A 40 9.78 14.32 -1.63
C LEU A 40 10.40 14.30 -0.22
N PHE A 41 11.71 14.51 -0.10
CA PHE A 41 12.40 14.48 1.20
C PHE A 41 12.36 15.82 1.96
N ALA A 42 12.22 16.96 1.29
CA ALA A 42 12.11 18.26 1.97
C ALA A 42 10.80 18.43 2.76
N ASN A 43 9.76 17.65 2.48
CA ASN A 43 8.49 17.70 3.21
C ASN A 43 8.52 16.94 4.55
N GLN A 44 9.53 16.11 4.82
CA GLN A 44 9.61 15.34 6.07
C GLN A 44 9.94 16.19 7.31
N GLU A 45 10.61 17.33 7.15
CA GLU A 45 11.01 18.18 8.31
C GLU A 45 9.86 19.03 8.89
N ASN A 46 8.73 19.16 8.19
CA ASN A 46 7.61 20.01 8.62
C ASN A 46 6.38 19.25 9.13
N ALA A 47 6.47 17.95 9.40
CA ALA A 47 5.36 17.07 9.77
C ALA A 47 4.86 17.23 11.22
N LYS A 48 4.66 18.46 11.69
CA LYS A 48 3.90 18.78 12.91
C LYS A 48 2.62 19.54 12.57
N GLN A 49 1.89 19.10 11.55
CA GLN A 49 0.62 19.70 11.20
C GLN A 49 -0.51 18.75 11.62
N GLU A 50 -1.57 19.31 12.20
CA GLU A 50 -2.79 18.59 12.56
C GLU A 50 -3.18 17.64 11.41
N ASN A 51 -3.21 16.34 11.71
CA ASN A 51 -3.55 15.31 10.74
C ASN A 51 -4.95 15.61 10.21
N ALA A 52 -5.07 15.80 8.91
CA ALA A 52 -6.36 15.80 8.23
C ALA A 52 -7.07 14.47 8.55
N ASP A 53 -8.33 14.56 8.93
CA ASP A 53 -9.12 13.36 9.23
C ASP A 53 -9.43 12.63 7.92
N PRO A 54 -8.86 11.43 7.69
CA PRO A 54 -9.08 10.71 6.44
C PRO A 54 -10.53 10.28 6.32
N SER A 55 -11.04 10.28 5.10
CA SER A 55 -12.37 9.73 4.84
C SER A 55 -12.36 8.23 5.04
N VAL A 56 -13.25 7.73 5.88
CA VAL A 56 -13.40 6.32 6.20
C VAL A 56 -14.78 5.84 5.79
N TRP A 57 -14.84 4.74 5.05
CA TRP A 57 -16.08 4.09 4.61
C TRP A 57 -16.12 2.64 5.05
N VAL A 58 -17.31 2.15 5.31
CA VAL A 58 -17.58 0.74 5.61
C VAL A 58 -18.66 0.20 4.68
N THR A 59 -18.58 -1.06 4.30
CA THR A 59 -19.64 -1.71 3.55
C THR A 59 -20.90 -1.84 4.39
N ARG A 60 -22.05 -1.61 3.75
CA ARG A 60 -23.37 -1.88 4.34
C ARG A 60 -23.94 -3.19 3.82
N GLU A 61 -24.88 -3.80 4.57
CA GLU A 61 -25.56 -5.06 4.20
C GLU A 61 -26.26 -5.01 2.84
N SER A 62 -26.71 -3.82 2.40
CA SER A 62 -27.38 -3.62 1.12
C SER A 62 -26.46 -3.51 -0.10
N GLY A 63 -25.14 -3.68 0.09
CA GLY A 63 -24.12 -3.36 -0.90
C GLY A 63 -23.99 -1.83 -1.12
N GLY A 64 -22.83 -1.30 -0.95
CA GLY A 64 -22.52 0.12 -1.01
C GLY A 64 -21.70 0.57 0.18
N TRP A 65 -21.30 1.83 0.18
CA TRP A 65 -20.38 2.37 1.16
C TRP A 65 -21.05 3.45 2.01
N ASP A 66 -20.87 3.37 3.32
CA ASP A 66 -21.27 4.39 4.29
C ASP A 66 -20.04 5.01 4.94
N VAL A 67 -20.13 6.29 5.29
CA VAL A 67 -19.09 6.92 6.11
C VAL A 67 -19.08 6.27 7.48
N ALA A 68 -17.92 5.78 7.91
CA ALA A 68 -17.76 5.14 9.20
C ALA A 68 -18.00 6.13 10.36
N PRO A 69 -18.45 5.62 11.53
CA PRO A 69 -18.57 6.45 12.71
C PRO A 69 -17.18 7.00 13.13
N PRO A 70 -17.13 8.18 13.73
CA PRO A 70 -15.93 8.69 14.38
C PRO A 70 -15.40 7.62 15.36
N LYS A 71 -14.12 7.30 15.33
CA LYS A 71 -13.48 6.23 16.10
C LYS A 71 -13.64 4.82 15.50
N HIS A 72 -13.73 4.70 14.20
CA HIS A 72 -13.62 3.38 13.56
C HIS A 72 -12.25 2.76 13.85
N HIS A 73 -12.26 1.60 14.52
CA HIS A 73 -11.04 1.01 15.11
C HIS A 73 -9.99 0.66 14.06
N ALA A 74 -10.40 -0.02 12.99
CA ALA A 74 -9.49 -0.43 11.92
C ALA A 74 -8.84 0.79 11.22
N ALA A 75 -9.59 1.89 11.07
CA ALA A 75 -9.06 3.12 10.51
C ALA A 75 -7.99 3.76 11.41
N ILE A 76 -8.27 3.85 12.71
CA ILE A 76 -7.33 4.43 13.69
C ILE A 76 -6.03 3.62 13.74
N GLU A 77 -6.12 2.28 13.78
CA GLU A 77 -4.95 1.41 13.80
C GLU A 77 -4.13 1.53 12.51
N THR A 78 -4.81 1.58 11.35
CA THR A 78 -4.13 1.73 10.05
C THR A 78 -3.43 3.08 9.94
N LEU A 79 -4.05 4.17 10.40
CA LEU A 79 -3.42 5.48 10.40
C LEU A 79 -2.24 5.56 11.37
N ARG A 80 -2.34 4.94 12.55
CA ARG A 80 -1.21 4.83 13.46
C ARG A 80 -0.06 4.06 12.83
N TRP A 81 -0.36 2.94 12.19
CA TRP A 81 0.65 2.18 11.44
C TRP A 81 1.34 3.05 10.39
N CYS A 82 0.59 3.84 9.61
CA CYS A 82 1.19 4.78 8.66
C CYS A 82 2.09 5.80 9.35
N ASN A 83 1.60 6.47 10.43
CA ASN A 83 2.30 7.56 11.10
C ASN A 83 3.49 7.11 11.94
N ASP A 84 3.36 5.98 12.63
CA ASP A 84 4.29 5.59 13.69
C ASP A 84 5.21 4.44 13.27
N PHE A 85 4.94 3.79 12.13
CA PHE A 85 5.76 2.73 11.57
C PHE A 85 6.25 3.04 10.15
N VAL A 86 5.33 3.26 9.20
CA VAL A 86 5.70 3.45 7.78
C VAL A 86 6.50 4.73 7.58
N LEU A 87 6.05 5.86 8.14
CA LEU A 87 6.71 7.16 7.99
C LEU A 87 8.07 7.23 8.69
N PRO A 88 8.22 6.84 9.98
CA PRO A 88 9.51 6.91 10.66
C PRO A 88 10.58 6.02 10.04
N LEU A 89 10.18 4.89 9.47
CA LEU A 89 11.07 3.98 8.74
C LEU A 89 11.27 4.36 7.27
N ASN A 90 10.53 5.38 6.79
CA ASN A 90 10.57 5.86 5.40
C ASN A 90 10.37 4.75 4.36
N LEU A 91 9.46 3.80 4.65
CA LEU A 91 9.18 2.65 3.78
C LEU A 91 8.42 3.01 2.51
N CYS A 92 7.67 4.11 2.53
CA CYS A 92 6.91 4.59 1.39
C CYS A 92 7.11 6.09 1.19
N PRO A 93 7.76 6.53 0.11
CA PRO A 93 8.05 7.96 -0.11
C PRO A 93 6.79 8.79 -0.37
N TRP A 94 5.70 8.17 -0.82
CA TRP A 94 4.43 8.85 -1.07
C TRP A 94 3.60 9.02 0.21
N ALA A 95 3.81 8.17 1.23
CA ALA A 95 3.00 8.16 2.45
C ALA A 95 2.98 9.52 3.17
N ALA A 96 4.12 10.22 3.24
CA ALA A 96 4.20 11.51 3.92
C ALA A 96 3.29 12.57 3.27
N ALA A 97 3.30 12.65 1.93
CA ALA A 97 2.45 13.59 1.20
C ALA A 97 0.97 13.22 1.32
N SER A 98 0.66 11.90 1.29
CA SER A 98 -0.71 11.40 1.41
C SER A 98 -1.31 11.67 2.80
N VAL A 99 -0.54 11.45 3.87
CA VAL A 99 -0.97 11.72 5.26
C VAL A 99 -1.20 13.21 5.51
N GLN A 100 -0.44 14.09 4.84
CA GLN A 100 -0.55 15.55 5.00
C GLN A 100 -1.66 16.17 4.14
N SER A 101 -2.22 15.43 3.19
CA SER A 101 -3.27 15.92 2.31
C SER A 101 -4.64 15.63 2.89
N ASP A 102 -5.55 16.61 2.86
CA ASP A 102 -6.95 16.48 3.34
C ASP A 102 -7.71 15.29 2.72
N LYS A 103 -7.29 14.85 1.54
CA LYS A 103 -7.91 13.75 0.79
C LYS A 103 -6.90 12.73 0.27
N GLY A 104 -5.69 12.74 0.82
CA GLY A 104 -4.63 11.86 0.35
C GLY A 104 -4.87 10.41 0.73
N ILE A 105 -5.40 10.15 1.93
CA ILE A 105 -5.72 8.81 2.41
C ILE A 105 -7.23 8.61 2.46
N GLN A 106 -7.68 7.53 1.82
CA GLN A 106 -9.05 7.04 1.88
C GLN A 106 -9.02 5.61 2.41
N LEU A 107 -9.89 5.30 3.37
CA LEU A 107 -9.95 4.00 4.04
C LEU A 107 -11.32 3.36 3.80
N TYR A 108 -11.31 2.16 3.28
CA TYR A 108 -12.50 1.34 3.04
C TYR A 108 -12.36 0.06 3.85
N SER A 109 -13.43 -0.37 4.52
CA SER A 109 -13.39 -1.53 5.39
C SER A 109 -14.51 -2.49 5.08
N VAL A 110 -14.20 -3.78 4.98
CA VAL A 110 -15.14 -4.88 4.91
C VAL A 110 -15.00 -5.78 6.14
N LYS A 111 -16.08 -6.43 6.53
CA LYS A 111 -16.09 -7.29 7.72
C LYS A 111 -15.55 -8.68 7.49
N LYS A 112 -15.61 -9.16 6.24
CA LYS A 112 -15.29 -10.55 5.89
C LYS A 112 -14.38 -10.64 4.67
N ALA A 113 -13.57 -11.69 4.63
CA ALA A 113 -12.69 -11.99 3.50
C ALA A 113 -13.46 -12.14 2.18
N GLU A 114 -14.64 -12.75 2.22
CA GLU A 114 -15.49 -13.00 1.04
C GLU A 114 -15.98 -11.71 0.35
N ASP A 115 -15.97 -10.57 1.05
CA ASP A 115 -16.40 -9.28 0.51
C ASP A 115 -15.25 -8.50 -0.13
N MET A 116 -13.99 -8.94 0.04
CA MET A 116 -12.80 -8.17 -0.39
C MET A 116 -12.70 -8.01 -1.89
N GLU A 117 -13.02 -9.03 -2.67
CA GLU A 117 -12.92 -8.96 -4.13
C GLU A 117 -13.87 -7.90 -4.70
N ALA A 118 -15.15 -7.95 -4.32
CA ALA A 118 -16.12 -6.93 -4.71
C ALA A 118 -15.69 -5.53 -4.25
N ALA A 119 -15.14 -5.41 -3.04
CA ALA A 119 -14.63 -4.16 -2.52
C ALA A 119 -13.46 -3.60 -3.35
N VAL A 120 -12.55 -4.44 -3.80
CA VAL A 120 -11.42 -3.99 -4.66
C VAL A 120 -11.95 -3.43 -5.96
N TYR A 121 -12.89 -4.09 -6.63
CA TYR A 121 -13.49 -3.59 -7.88
C TYR A 121 -14.25 -2.26 -7.66
N ASP A 122 -15.10 -2.18 -6.66
CA ASP A 122 -15.88 -0.99 -6.34
C ASP A 122 -14.98 0.20 -6.00
N VAL A 123 -14.00 -0.01 -5.11
CA VAL A 123 -13.11 1.07 -4.66
C VAL A 123 -12.19 1.52 -5.78
N THR A 124 -11.75 0.61 -6.66
CA THR A 124 -10.97 0.99 -7.84
C THR A 124 -11.75 1.97 -8.73
N GLN A 125 -13.03 1.73 -8.96
CA GLN A 125 -13.87 2.64 -9.73
C GLN A 125 -14.03 4.01 -9.02
N LEU A 126 -14.29 4.01 -7.72
CA LEU A 126 -14.39 5.24 -6.92
C LEU A 126 -13.08 6.02 -6.91
N PHE A 127 -11.95 5.34 -6.76
CA PHE A 127 -10.62 5.92 -6.76
C PHE A 127 -10.32 6.59 -8.11
N HIS A 128 -10.50 5.86 -9.21
CA HIS A 128 -10.33 6.39 -10.56
C HIS A 128 -11.24 7.60 -10.81
N GLN A 129 -12.53 7.49 -10.48
CA GLN A 129 -13.48 8.58 -10.65
C GLN A 129 -13.05 9.85 -9.88
N SER A 130 -12.57 9.68 -8.65
CA SER A 130 -12.12 10.80 -7.81
C SER A 130 -10.93 11.56 -8.43
N ILE A 131 -10.03 10.85 -9.11
CA ILE A 131 -8.88 11.42 -9.80
C ILE A 131 -9.31 12.11 -11.10
N VAL A 132 -10.10 11.43 -11.94
CA VAL A 132 -10.60 11.99 -13.20
C VAL A 132 -11.42 13.25 -12.97
N GLU A 133 -12.25 13.28 -11.94
CA GLU A 133 -13.04 14.46 -11.55
C GLU A 133 -12.20 15.52 -10.79
N LYS A 134 -10.91 15.32 -10.64
CA LYS A 134 -9.96 16.20 -9.93
C LYS A 134 -10.38 16.52 -8.49
N LYS A 135 -11.05 15.59 -7.84
CA LYS A 135 -11.40 15.68 -6.42
C LYS A 135 -10.22 15.41 -5.51
N VAL A 136 -9.27 14.58 -6.01
CA VAL A 136 -8.02 14.21 -5.33
C VAL A 136 -6.85 14.36 -6.31
N ASP A 137 -5.72 14.81 -5.83
CA ASP A 137 -4.47 14.85 -6.60
C ASP A 137 -3.89 13.42 -6.66
N PRO A 138 -3.68 12.85 -7.86
CA PRO A 138 -3.13 11.50 -7.99
C PRO A 138 -1.77 11.33 -7.30
N SER A 139 -0.96 12.38 -7.22
CA SER A 139 0.38 12.32 -6.62
C SER A 139 0.40 12.06 -5.11
N VAL A 140 -0.74 12.26 -4.45
CA VAL A 140 -0.90 12.05 -3.00
C VAL A 140 -2.02 11.05 -2.67
N ALA A 141 -2.74 10.55 -3.68
CA ALA A 141 -3.88 9.66 -3.47
C ALA A 141 -3.43 8.24 -3.15
N ILE A 142 -3.86 7.73 -1.99
CA ILE A 142 -3.73 6.32 -1.60
C ILE A 142 -5.08 5.88 -1.03
N SER A 143 -5.61 4.76 -1.55
CA SER A 143 -6.77 4.10 -0.95
C SER A 143 -6.34 2.79 -0.31
N PHE A 144 -6.85 2.52 0.88
CA PHE A 144 -6.68 1.25 1.59
C PHE A 144 -8.02 0.54 1.68
N ILE A 145 -8.04 -0.73 1.33
CA ILE A 145 -9.19 -1.63 1.50
C ILE A 145 -8.81 -2.64 2.56
N LEU A 146 -9.45 -2.56 3.71
CA LEU A 146 -9.13 -3.32 4.92
C LEU A 146 -10.14 -4.45 5.10
N CYS A 147 -9.68 -5.66 5.39
CA CYS A 147 -10.52 -6.74 5.89
C CYS A 147 -10.41 -6.80 7.42
N GLU A 148 -11.53 -6.63 8.14
CA GLU A 148 -11.55 -6.68 9.60
C GLU A 148 -11.51 -8.12 10.14
N ASP A 149 -11.65 -9.12 9.28
CA ASP A 149 -11.49 -10.53 9.64
C ASP A 149 -10.01 -10.89 9.76
N LEU A 150 -9.51 -10.85 10.99
CA LEU A 150 -8.13 -11.22 11.31
C LEU A 150 -7.88 -12.73 11.33
N SER A 151 -8.93 -13.54 11.16
CA SER A 151 -8.79 -15.00 11.04
C SER A 151 -8.38 -15.43 9.63
N TRP A 152 -8.45 -14.54 8.66
CA TRP A 152 -7.95 -14.77 7.32
C TRP A 152 -6.43 -14.90 7.36
N ASP A 153 -5.92 -16.09 7.14
CA ASP A 153 -4.48 -16.32 7.24
C ASP A 153 -3.71 -15.78 6.02
N PHE A 154 -2.40 -15.64 6.18
CA PHE A 154 -1.55 -15.04 5.15
C PHE A 154 -1.51 -15.86 3.86
N SER A 155 -1.49 -17.19 3.94
CA SER A 155 -1.40 -18.04 2.75
C SER A 155 -2.66 -17.89 1.89
N ASP A 156 -3.84 -18.02 2.53
CA ASP A 156 -5.13 -17.90 1.85
C ASP A 156 -5.33 -16.48 1.28
N PHE A 157 -4.95 -15.46 2.04
CA PHE A 157 -4.96 -14.06 1.56
C PHE A 157 -4.07 -13.86 0.34
N TYR A 158 -2.86 -14.39 0.38
CA TYR A 158 -1.89 -14.18 -0.70
C TYR A 158 -2.27 -14.95 -1.96
N ASP A 159 -2.74 -16.19 -1.83
CA ASP A 159 -3.25 -17.00 -2.94
C ASP A 159 -4.47 -16.33 -3.60
N TRP A 160 -5.38 -15.80 -2.78
CA TRP A 160 -6.51 -15.02 -3.25
C TRP A 160 -6.05 -13.74 -3.99
N PHE A 161 -5.08 -13.02 -3.43
CA PHE A 161 -4.58 -11.79 -4.05
C PHE A 161 -3.91 -12.07 -5.40
N CYS A 162 -3.13 -13.14 -5.53
CA CYS A 162 -2.53 -13.54 -6.80
C CYS A 162 -3.59 -13.89 -7.85
N ALA A 163 -4.65 -14.61 -7.48
CA ALA A 163 -5.75 -14.90 -8.39
C ALA A 163 -6.51 -13.62 -8.79
N LEU A 164 -6.80 -12.74 -7.84
CA LEU A 164 -7.41 -11.44 -8.12
C LEU A 164 -6.57 -10.61 -9.09
N GLU A 165 -5.24 -10.62 -8.92
CA GLU A 165 -4.34 -9.84 -9.77
C GLU A 165 -4.31 -10.38 -11.21
N GLU A 166 -4.33 -11.71 -11.38
CA GLU A 166 -4.45 -12.33 -12.70
C GLU A 166 -5.76 -11.93 -13.39
N ASP A 167 -6.90 -12.07 -12.71
CA ASP A 167 -8.21 -11.68 -13.24
C ASP A 167 -8.33 -10.18 -13.49
N TYR A 168 -7.74 -9.37 -12.60
CA TYR A 168 -7.74 -7.91 -12.68
C TYR A 168 -6.99 -7.39 -13.90
N TRP A 169 -5.89 -8.03 -14.32
CA TRP A 169 -5.10 -7.62 -15.48
C TRP A 169 -5.58 -8.25 -16.81
N ASP A 170 -6.33 -9.34 -16.78
CA ASP A 170 -6.89 -9.98 -17.96
C ASP A 170 -8.13 -9.27 -18.51
N ASP A 171 -8.74 -8.41 -17.72
CA ASP A 171 -9.89 -7.62 -18.15
C ASP A 171 -9.40 -6.44 -19.02
N ASP A 172 -9.86 -6.38 -20.29
CA ASP A 172 -9.53 -5.31 -21.27
C ASP A 172 -10.01 -3.90 -20.83
N ASN A 173 -10.05 -3.65 -19.52
CA ASN A 173 -10.56 -2.44 -18.93
C ASN A 173 -9.42 -1.43 -18.70
N ASP A 174 -9.48 -0.29 -19.40
CA ASP A 174 -8.54 0.84 -19.24
C ASP A 174 -8.35 1.30 -17.78
N LEU A 175 -9.33 1.03 -16.91
CA LEU A 175 -9.32 1.38 -15.51
C LEU A 175 -8.19 0.66 -14.74
N GLN A 176 -8.01 -0.62 -15.02
CA GLN A 176 -7.04 -1.46 -14.32
C GLN A 176 -5.60 -1.08 -14.67
N SER A 177 -5.37 -0.61 -15.92
CA SER A 177 -4.06 -0.08 -16.32
C SER A 177 -3.67 1.19 -15.58
N LYS A 178 -4.64 1.88 -14.92
CA LYS A 178 -4.45 3.16 -14.24
C LYS A 178 -4.27 3.05 -12.72
N VAL A 179 -4.57 1.89 -12.14
CA VAL A 179 -4.51 1.68 -10.69
C VAL A 179 -3.66 0.46 -10.38
N THR A 180 -2.60 0.66 -9.63
CA THR A 180 -1.74 -0.41 -9.14
C THR A 180 -2.21 -0.88 -7.77
N LEU A 181 -2.31 -2.20 -7.61
CA LEU A 181 -2.66 -2.86 -6.35
C LEU A 181 -1.39 -3.28 -5.60
N ALA A 182 -1.42 -3.24 -4.27
CA ALA A 182 -0.36 -3.81 -3.44
C ALA A 182 -0.95 -4.47 -2.18
N PRO A 183 -0.59 -5.73 -1.90
CA PRO A 183 -1.07 -6.47 -0.75
C PRO A 183 -0.24 -6.21 0.49
N PHE A 184 -0.90 -6.19 1.66
CA PHE A 184 -0.29 -6.13 2.98
C PHE A 184 -1.06 -7.03 3.93
N HIS A 185 -0.37 -7.66 4.89
CA HIS A 185 -1.01 -8.60 5.82
C HIS A 185 -0.33 -8.62 7.19
N PRO A 186 -1.06 -8.74 8.32
CA PRO A 186 -0.46 -8.82 9.65
C PRO A 186 0.54 -9.99 9.80
N GLY A 187 0.21 -11.12 9.19
CA GLY A 187 1.01 -12.33 9.18
C GLY A 187 1.95 -12.46 7.98
N TRP A 188 2.31 -11.36 7.31
CA TRP A 188 3.19 -11.41 6.14
C TRP A 188 4.47 -12.19 6.43
N LYS A 189 4.68 -13.29 5.67
CA LYS A 189 5.80 -14.18 5.89
C LYS A 189 6.02 -15.11 4.71
N PHE A 190 7.21 -15.06 4.10
CA PHE A 190 7.66 -16.06 3.13
C PHE A 190 8.77 -16.92 3.70
N GLN A 191 8.81 -18.17 3.27
CA GLN A 191 9.85 -19.10 3.66
C GLN A 191 11.17 -18.70 2.97
N GLY A 192 12.22 -18.51 3.76
CA GLY A 192 13.56 -18.17 3.26
C GLY A 192 13.85 -16.67 3.19
N ASP A 193 12.86 -15.81 3.42
CA ASP A 193 13.09 -14.37 3.52
C ASP A 193 13.83 -14.01 4.82
N GLU A 194 14.65 -12.95 4.73
CA GLU A 194 15.20 -12.32 5.93
C GLU A 194 14.06 -11.84 6.83
N PRO A 195 14.00 -12.28 8.10
CA PRO A 195 12.85 -11.99 8.97
C PRO A 195 12.52 -10.51 9.14
N SER A 196 13.53 -9.62 9.06
CA SER A 196 13.33 -8.18 9.12
C SER A 196 12.61 -7.61 7.89
N LEU A 197 12.83 -8.18 6.69
CA LEU A 197 12.19 -7.73 5.46
C LEU A 197 10.68 -8.01 5.43
N GLN A 198 10.21 -8.98 6.19
CA GLN A 198 8.78 -9.27 6.29
C GLN A 198 7.97 -8.06 6.79
N PHE A 199 8.61 -7.15 7.55
CA PHE A 199 7.96 -5.95 8.08
C PHE A 199 7.64 -4.91 7.00
N GLU A 200 8.23 -4.97 5.81
CA GLU A 200 7.91 -4.09 4.70
C GLU A 200 6.43 -4.20 4.27
N LYS A 201 5.87 -5.41 4.37
CA LYS A 201 4.50 -5.73 3.95
C LYS A 201 3.56 -6.07 5.12
N LYS A 202 4.00 -5.87 6.37
CA LYS A 202 3.12 -6.03 7.52
C LYS A 202 2.21 -4.83 7.69
N SER A 203 0.92 -5.08 7.88
CA SER A 203 -0.15 -4.10 8.15
C SER A 203 -1.03 -4.59 9.30
N PRO A 204 -1.80 -3.71 9.95
CA PRO A 204 -2.71 -4.11 11.05
C PRO A 204 -3.79 -5.11 10.64
N TYR A 205 -4.21 -5.06 9.39
CA TYR A 205 -5.28 -5.87 8.81
C TYR A 205 -4.84 -6.43 7.45
N PRO A 206 -5.41 -7.55 6.98
CA PRO A 206 -5.32 -7.93 5.58
C PRO A 206 -5.79 -6.74 4.74
N THR A 207 -4.94 -6.25 3.86
CA THR A 207 -5.14 -4.95 3.19
C THR A 207 -4.71 -5.02 1.74
N VAL A 208 -5.50 -4.43 0.85
CA VAL A 208 -5.10 -4.09 -0.51
C VAL A 208 -5.02 -2.56 -0.61
N THR A 209 -3.89 -2.05 -1.05
CA THR A 209 -3.72 -0.62 -1.31
C THR A 209 -3.82 -0.32 -2.79
N LEU A 210 -4.41 0.84 -3.11
CA LEU A 210 -4.52 1.37 -4.46
C LEU A 210 -3.70 2.64 -4.58
N VAL A 211 -2.89 2.71 -5.63
CA VAL A 211 -2.12 3.90 -6.00
C VAL A 211 -2.28 4.15 -7.50
N TRP A 212 -2.12 5.40 -7.92
CA TRP A 212 -2.23 5.75 -9.33
C TRP A 212 -0.98 5.31 -10.10
N THR A 213 -1.15 4.46 -11.11
CA THR A 213 -0.05 3.84 -11.86
C THR A 213 0.87 4.89 -12.50
N ASP A 214 0.31 5.93 -13.12
CA ASP A 214 1.11 6.98 -13.76
C ASP A 214 2.07 7.69 -12.78
N VAL A 215 1.78 7.70 -11.47
CA VAL A 215 2.66 8.26 -10.44
C VAL A 215 3.86 7.36 -10.19
N ILE A 216 3.65 6.05 -10.17
CA ILE A 216 4.73 5.05 -10.04
C ILE A 216 5.60 5.07 -11.28
N ASP A 217 4.99 5.05 -12.45
CA ASP A 217 5.68 5.08 -13.75
C ASP A 217 6.49 6.35 -13.94
N ALA A 218 5.94 7.51 -13.51
CA ALA A 218 6.65 8.78 -13.55
C ALA A 218 7.88 8.82 -12.62
N ALA A 219 7.88 8.05 -11.53
CA ALA A 219 9.06 7.89 -10.69
C ALA A 219 10.16 7.09 -11.40
N GLY A 220 9.76 6.11 -12.20
CA GLY A 220 10.63 5.26 -13.02
C GLY A 220 11.35 4.18 -12.22
N GLU A 221 11.84 3.18 -12.94
CA GLU A 221 12.46 1.97 -12.38
C GLU A 221 13.66 2.28 -11.46
N ALA A 222 14.47 3.29 -11.79
CA ALA A 222 15.60 3.67 -10.97
C ALA A 222 15.24 4.19 -9.59
N VAL A 223 14.11 4.90 -9.47
CA VAL A 223 13.61 5.41 -8.19
C VAL A 223 12.97 4.28 -7.38
N THR A 224 12.16 3.43 -8.01
CA THR A 224 11.53 2.29 -7.34
C THR A 224 12.57 1.28 -6.84
N SER A 225 13.59 0.97 -7.64
CA SER A 225 14.72 0.13 -7.20
C SER A 225 15.50 0.74 -6.04
N LYS A 226 15.71 2.06 -6.04
CA LYS A 226 16.38 2.75 -4.93
C LYS A 226 15.55 2.70 -3.65
N ILE A 227 14.22 2.82 -3.75
CA ILE A 227 13.31 2.68 -2.61
C ILE A 227 13.42 1.26 -2.03
N ALA A 228 13.40 0.24 -2.87
CA ALA A 228 13.53 -1.15 -2.42
C ALA A 228 14.85 -1.39 -1.67
N LEU A 229 15.98 -0.93 -2.22
CA LEU A 229 17.29 -1.03 -1.56
C LEU A 229 17.32 -0.25 -0.23
N GLN A 230 16.73 0.93 -0.18
CA GLN A 230 16.65 1.73 1.04
C GLN A 230 15.79 1.03 2.11
N ASN A 231 14.67 0.41 1.73
CA ASN A 231 13.82 -0.35 2.63
C ASN A 231 14.58 -1.56 3.18
N GLU A 232 15.29 -2.30 2.33
CA GLU A 232 16.14 -3.41 2.73
C GLU A 232 17.21 -2.96 3.73
N GLU A 233 17.96 -1.89 3.44
CA GLU A 233 18.96 -1.34 4.35
C GLU A 233 18.35 -0.89 5.69
N THR A 234 17.21 -0.21 5.64
CA THR A 234 16.49 0.28 6.83
C THR A 234 16.03 -0.86 7.72
N LEU A 235 15.44 -1.90 7.13
CA LEU A 235 14.87 -3.03 7.88
C LEU A 235 15.96 -3.99 8.35
N CYS A 236 16.92 -4.35 7.51
CA CYS A 236 18.04 -5.22 7.89
C CYS A 236 19.02 -4.55 8.87
N GLY A 237 19.05 -3.22 8.92
CA GLY A 237 19.81 -2.44 9.90
C GLY A 237 19.23 -2.51 11.33
N ARG A 238 18.05 -3.14 11.53
CA ARG A 238 17.35 -3.25 12.81
C ARG A 238 17.16 -4.71 13.21
N SER A 239 17.08 -4.97 14.50
CA SER A 239 16.71 -6.30 14.96
C SER A 239 15.21 -6.56 14.73
N VAL A 240 14.87 -7.83 14.50
CA VAL A 240 13.46 -8.27 14.38
C VAL A 240 12.65 -7.87 15.62
N GLN A 241 13.27 -7.95 16.81
CA GLN A 241 12.61 -7.57 18.07
C GLN A 241 12.29 -6.07 18.09
N GLU A 242 13.21 -5.20 17.67
CA GLU A 242 12.98 -3.76 17.60
C GLU A 242 11.84 -3.42 16.63
N LEU A 243 11.82 -4.04 15.43
CA LEU A 243 10.77 -3.86 14.45
C LEU A 243 9.41 -4.36 14.97
N ASP A 244 9.40 -5.51 15.66
CA ASP A 244 8.19 -6.09 16.24
C ASP A 244 7.64 -5.21 17.38
N ASP A 245 8.51 -4.67 18.23
CA ASP A 245 8.14 -3.75 19.30
C ASP A 245 7.57 -2.44 18.72
N MET A 246 8.22 -1.86 17.71
CA MET A 246 7.71 -0.68 17.01
C MET A 246 6.34 -0.96 16.37
N TYR A 247 6.19 -2.09 15.71
CA TYR A 247 4.95 -2.48 15.08
C TYR A 247 3.82 -2.70 16.10
N LYS A 248 4.08 -3.44 17.18
CA LYS A 248 3.10 -3.76 18.21
C LYS A 248 2.69 -2.56 19.06
N GLN A 249 3.63 -1.71 19.47
CA GLN A 249 3.33 -0.51 20.26
C GLN A 249 2.32 0.41 19.57
N ASN A 250 2.33 0.42 18.24
CA ASN A 250 1.55 1.37 17.46
C ASN A 250 0.23 0.78 16.93
N VAL A 251 0.15 -0.57 16.85
CA VAL A 251 -0.98 -1.27 16.24
C VAL A 251 -1.92 -1.90 17.28
N TYR A 252 -1.40 -2.39 18.42
CA TYR A 252 -2.18 -3.25 19.33
C TYR A 252 -2.47 -2.66 20.71
N LEU A 253 -2.09 -1.42 21.01
CA LEU A 253 -2.20 -0.83 22.36
C LEU A 253 -3.63 -0.75 22.94
N GLN A 254 -4.68 -0.96 22.16
CA GLN A 254 -6.06 -0.84 22.62
C GLN A 254 -6.90 -2.12 22.57
N ARG A 255 -6.38 -3.23 22.02
CA ARG A 255 -7.16 -4.50 22.01
C ARG A 255 -7.24 -5.19 23.37
N SER A 256 -6.39 -4.81 24.33
CA SER A 256 -6.37 -5.35 25.68
C SER A 256 -7.41 -4.74 26.63
N ASP A 257 -7.94 -3.55 26.33
CA ASP A 257 -8.81 -2.82 27.24
C ASP A 257 -10.32 -3.04 26.99
N ASP A 258 -10.70 -3.57 25.81
CA ASP A 258 -12.12 -3.83 25.45
C ASP A 258 -12.63 -5.23 25.88
N SER A 259 -11.80 -6.03 26.54
CA SER A 259 -12.16 -7.38 27.02
C SER A 259 -12.43 -7.45 28.54
N SER A 260 -12.76 -6.33 29.20
CA SER A 260 -13.07 -6.28 30.62
C SER A 260 -14.53 -5.95 30.88
#